data_a8522e58d779760cc142f86c2a63b965
#
_entry.id   a8522e58d779760cc142f86c2a63b965
#
_cell.length_a   1.000
_cell.length_b   1.000
_cell.length_c   1.000
_cell.angle_alpha   90.00
_cell.angle_beta   90.00
_cell.angle_gamma   90.00
#
_symmetry.space_group_name_H-M   'P 1'
#
loop_
_entity.id
_entity.type
_entity.pdbx_description
1 polymer ?
#
loop_
_entity_poly.entity_id
_entity_poly.type
_entity_poly.pdbx_seq_one_letter_code
_entity_poly.pdbx_strand_id
1 'polypeptide(L)'
;MEYITVHESAKKWNLPERRVTLLCREGRISGAYKTGKLWYIPSDTEHPLDGRTKEYAAAVNQKYKKESVSMTTIQYTESGASRNAVSKFEEKYKKSPDCIAFTPYRICPLGAHSDHQLGKITGFAIDKGIHIAYGAKQNGVIEIASLQFSKRAQWHVSSTPMEKQNDWADHLRGATISLNERYPLRIGLCAVIDGELPIGGLSSSAAVIITFLSALCHLNNISLTQRELIEISKEAENKYVGVSCGKLDQSCEVYCRKDHLLYMDMKDDSYELIPTAENMKPYEIVIFFSGLERSLAGSKFNMRVDECRSAAYALKALSGMEYGKFEETNLRDVPYEVYLKYKDRLPGNWAKRAEHWYTEFQRVEAGADAWRMGDIEEFGRLSFESGRSSIRNWETGSPELIKLYEIMTHTDGIYGGRFSGAGFKGCCMALIDPIYEQLILEKVEREYLSAFPKLNGKYSAHICHSADGVHLR
;
A
#
# COMPACT_ATOMS: atom_id res chain seq x y z
N MET A 1 -17.09 -3.46 35.56
CA MET A 1 -17.01 -4.73 34.80
C MET A 1 -16.56 -5.78 35.79
N GLU A 2 -17.29 -6.89 35.89
CA GLU A 2 -16.96 -7.99 36.78
C GLU A 2 -16.02 -8.94 36.06
N TYR A 3 -15.02 -9.46 36.74
CA TYR A 3 -14.01 -10.35 36.13
C TYR A 3 -14.03 -11.72 36.82
N ILE A 4 -13.85 -12.75 36.01
CA ILE A 4 -13.77 -14.15 36.46
C ILE A 4 -12.41 -14.73 36.15
N THR A 5 -12.04 -15.78 36.86
CA THR A 5 -10.77 -16.50 36.71
C THR A 5 -10.78 -17.44 35.49
N VAL A 6 -9.59 -17.92 35.08
CA VAL A 6 -9.48 -19.00 34.08
C VAL A 6 -10.28 -20.23 34.46
N HIS A 7 -10.30 -20.60 35.75
CA HIS A 7 -11.06 -21.75 36.26
C HIS A 7 -12.57 -21.59 36.05
N GLU A 8 -13.10 -20.42 36.39
CA GLU A 8 -14.53 -20.09 36.22
C GLU A 8 -14.92 -20.00 34.76
N SER A 9 -14.07 -19.37 33.90
CA SER A 9 -14.28 -19.31 32.46
C SER A 9 -14.22 -20.70 31.82
N ALA A 10 -13.31 -21.56 32.27
CA ALA A 10 -13.20 -22.94 31.79
C ALA A 10 -14.48 -23.75 32.09
N LYS A 11 -15.06 -23.58 33.29
CA LYS A 11 -16.37 -24.16 33.64
C LYS A 11 -17.50 -23.57 32.78
N LYS A 12 -17.54 -22.24 32.63
CA LYS A 12 -18.57 -21.53 31.87
C LYS A 12 -18.59 -21.97 30.39
N TRP A 13 -17.42 -22.19 29.80
CA TRP A 13 -17.28 -22.54 28.38
C TRP A 13 -17.12 -24.04 28.12
N ASN A 14 -17.13 -24.86 29.13
CA ASN A 14 -16.87 -26.30 29.06
C ASN A 14 -15.55 -26.63 28.33
N LEU A 15 -14.48 -25.92 28.69
CA LEU A 15 -13.13 -26.07 28.13
C LEU A 15 -12.12 -26.46 29.24
N PRO A 16 -11.02 -27.15 28.88
CA PRO A 16 -9.88 -27.29 29.78
C PRO A 16 -9.23 -25.94 30.11
N GLU A 17 -8.84 -25.70 31.35
CA GLU A 17 -8.17 -24.46 31.80
C GLU A 17 -6.93 -24.10 30.97
N ARG A 18 -6.18 -25.14 30.55
CA ARG A 18 -5.03 -24.97 29.67
C ARG A 18 -5.43 -24.30 28.33
N ARG A 19 -6.61 -24.61 27.79
CA ARG A 19 -7.13 -24.02 26.56
C ARG A 19 -7.54 -22.57 26.76
N VAL A 20 -8.20 -22.24 27.85
CA VAL A 20 -8.57 -20.87 28.21
C VAL A 20 -7.32 -20.00 28.41
N THR A 21 -6.33 -20.54 29.15
CA THR A 21 -5.03 -19.86 29.33
C THR A 21 -4.33 -19.57 27.99
N LEU A 22 -4.40 -20.49 27.04
CA LEU A 22 -3.82 -20.30 25.69
C LEU A 22 -4.55 -19.20 24.95
N LEU A 23 -5.88 -19.18 24.98
CA LEU A 23 -6.70 -18.13 24.36
C LEU A 23 -6.41 -16.73 24.92
N CYS A 24 -6.16 -16.64 26.25
CA CYS A 24 -5.71 -15.40 26.88
C CYS A 24 -4.33 -14.96 26.37
N ARG A 25 -3.38 -15.90 26.25
CA ARG A 25 -2.02 -15.62 25.75
C ARG A 25 -2.01 -15.19 24.28
N GLU A 26 -2.90 -15.75 23.48
CA GLU A 26 -3.08 -15.44 22.07
C GLU A 26 -3.85 -14.12 21.83
N GLY A 27 -4.27 -13.41 22.89
CA GLY A 27 -5.07 -12.18 22.78
C GLY A 27 -6.48 -12.40 22.23
N ARG A 28 -6.99 -13.61 22.20
CA ARG A 28 -8.29 -13.99 21.61
C ARG A 28 -9.49 -13.75 22.55
N ILE A 29 -9.22 -13.33 23.77
CA ILE A 29 -10.24 -12.95 24.74
C ILE A 29 -10.10 -11.45 25.00
N SER A 30 -11.01 -10.67 24.43
CA SER A 30 -11.00 -9.22 24.57
C SER A 30 -11.16 -8.81 26.04
N GLY A 31 -10.36 -7.84 26.49
CA GLY A 31 -10.39 -7.35 27.88
C GLY A 31 -9.78 -8.29 28.92
N ALA A 32 -9.24 -9.46 28.54
CA ALA A 32 -8.51 -10.31 29.48
C ALA A 32 -7.15 -9.69 29.83
N TYR A 33 -6.83 -9.66 31.12
CA TYR A 33 -5.54 -9.16 31.60
C TYR A 33 -4.91 -10.12 32.61
N LYS A 34 -3.60 -9.98 32.84
CA LYS A 34 -2.82 -10.84 33.71
C LYS A 34 -2.30 -10.07 34.93
N THR A 35 -2.53 -10.61 36.12
CA THR A 35 -1.92 -10.07 37.34
C THR A 35 -1.15 -11.20 38.04
N GLY A 36 0.16 -11.05 38.16
CA GLY A 36 1.03 -12.11 38.67
C GLY A 36 0.98 -13.38 37.81
N LYS A 37 0.53 -14.50 38.39
CA LYS A 37 0.40 -15.77 37.66
C LYS A 37 -1.01 -16.03 37.11
N LEU A 38 -2.00 -15.20 37.48
CA LEU A 38 -3.41 -15.41 37.19
C LEU A 38 -3.90 -14.52 36.04
N TRP A 39 -4.77 -15.07 35.20
CA TRP A 39 -5.52 -14.34 34.19
C TRP A 39 -6.93 -14.04 34.72
N TYR A 40 -7.40 -12.82 34.39
CA TYR A 40 -8.74 -12.34 34.69
C TYR A 40 -9.45 -12.03 33.37
N ILE A 41 -10.69 -12.50 33.24
CA ILE A 41 -11.48 -12.45 32.02
C ILE A 41 -12.79 -11.73 32.34
N PRO A 42 -13.27 -10.77 31.53
CA PRO A 42 -14.56 -10.15 31.76
C PRO A 42 -15.67 -11.21 31.84
N SER A 43 -16.55 -11.10 32.85
CA SER A 43 -17.57 -12.11 33.11
C SER A 43 -18.63 -12.24 32.01
N ASP A 44 -18.81 -11.18 31.21
CA ASP A 44 -19.73 -11.09 30.08
C ASP A 44 -19.14 -11.62 28.77
N THR A 45 -17.84 -12.01 28.75
CA THR A 45 -17.20 -12.53 27.53
C THR A 45 -17.84 -13.86 27.11
N GLU A 46 -18.18 -13.95 25.85
CA GLU A 46 -18.61 -15.19 25.20
C GLU A 46 -17.43 -16.11 24.86
N HIS A 47 -17.73 -17.40 24.69
CA HIS A 47 -16.73 -18.37 24.26
C HIS A 47 -16.13 -18.00 22.91
N PRO A 48 -14.79 -17.80 22.80
CA PRO A 48 -14.15 -17.53 21.51
C PRO A 48 -14.31 -18.74 20.58
N LEU A 49 -14.84 -18.51 19.38
CA LEU A 49 -15.02 -19.57 18.37
C LEU A 49 -13.69 -20.25 18.02
N ASP A 50 -13.68 -21.57 17.90
CA ASP A 50 -12.48 -22.30 17.48
C ASP A 50 -12.20 -22.04 16.00
N GLY A 51 -11.03 -21.50 15.67
CA GLY A 51 -10.60 -21.17 14.31
C GLY A 51 -10.56 -22.35 13.32
N ARG A 52 -10.81 -23.58 13.80
CA ARG A 52 -10.88 -24.81 12.99
C ARG A 52 -12.30 -25.25 12.66
N THR A 53 -13.31 -24.58 13.18
CA THR A 53 -14.71 -24.98 12.97
C THR A 53 -15.34 -24.28 11.78
N LYS A 54 -16.33 -24.94 11.15
CA LYS A 54 -17.16 -24.33 10.10
C LYS A 54 -17.91 -23.08 10.62
N GLU A 55 -18.21 -23.03 11.91
CA GLU A 55 -18.88 -21.90 12.56
C GLU A 55 -17.96 -20.67 12.66
N TYR A 56 -16.65 -20.86 12.94
CA TYR A 56 -15.67 -19.78 12.88
C TYR A 56 -15.54 -19.26 11.45
N ALA A 57 -15.42 -20.15 10.48
CA ALA A 57 -15.37 -19.77 9.06
C ALA A 57 -16.65 -19.04 8.64
N ALA A 58 -17.83 -19.45 9.13
CA ALA A 58 -19.10 -18.77 8.86
C ALA A 58 -19.18 -17.39 9.56
N ALA A 59 -18.75 -17.28 10.83
CA ALA A 59 -18.74 -16.01 11.57
C ALA A 59 -17.73 -15.01 10.97
N VAL A 60 -16.54 -15.49 10.59
CA VAL A 60 -15.55 -14.74 9.84
C VAL A 60 -16.14 -14.28 8.51
N ASN A 61 -16.74 -15.19 7.74
CA ASN A 61 -17.41 -14.86 6.48
C ASN A 61 -18.59 -13.88 6.66
N GLN A 62 -19.33 -13.95 7.77
CA GLN A 62 -20.44 -13.05 8.05
C GLN A 62 -19.97 -11.65 8.48
N LYS A 63 -18.87 -11.55 9.23
CA LYS A 63 -18.20 -10.30 9.54
C LYS A 63 -17.64 -9.62 8.28
N TYR A 64 -17.02 -10.42 7.40
CA TYR A 64 -16.43 -9.93 6.14
C TYR A 64 -17.46 -9.75 5.00
N LYS A 65 -18.64 -10.41 5.03
CA LYS A 65 -19.74 -10.10 4.09
C LYS A 65 -20.28 -8.67 4.22
N LYS A 66 -20.09 -8.01 5.37
CA LYS A 66 -20.40 -6.57 5.53
C LYS A 66 -19.37 -5.64 4.88
N GLU A 67 -18.17 -6.17 4.57
CA GLU A 67 -17.07 -5.46 3.93
C GLU A 67 -16.86 -5.87 2.46
N SER A 68 -17.87 -6.50 1.83
CA SER A 68 -17.81 -6.72 0.38
C SER A 68 -17.65 -5.36 -0.31
N VAL A 69 -16.73 -5.26 -1.23
CA VAL A 69 -16.59 -4.09 -2.10
C VAL A 69 -17.94 -3.91 -2.78
N SER A 70 -18.81 -3.08 -2.19
CA SER A 70 -19.89 -2.49 -2.92
C SER A 70 -19.21 -1.58 -3.94
N MET A 71 -19.06 -2.07 -5.16
CA MET A 71 -18.59 -1.24 -6.26
C MET A 71 -19.67 -0.24 -6.57
N THR A 72 -19.74 0.79 -5.74
CA THR A 72 -20.73 1.86 -5.86
C THR A 72 -20.40 2.66 -7.12
N THR A 73 -21.34 2.78 -8.03
CA THR A 73 -21.24 3.72 -9.14
C THR A 73 -21.31 5.12 -8.56
N ILE A 74 -20.18 5.80 -8.49
CA ILE A 74 -20.09 7.18 -8.01
C ILE A 74 -20.14 8.10 -9.25
N GLN A 75 -20.95 9.16 -9.21
CA GLN A 75 -20.91 10.19 -10.26
C GLN A 75 -19.65 11.02 -10.09
N TYR A 76 -18.65 10.78 -10.93
CA TYR A 76 -17.43 11.58 -11.04
C TYR A 76 -17.42 12.40 -12.33
N THR A 77 -16.75 13.55 -12.28
CA THR A 77 -16.40 14.30 -13.49
C THR A 77 -15.42 13.45 -14.33
N GLU A 78 -15.77 13.16 -15.58
CA GLU A 78 -14.92 12.37 -16.47
C GLU A 78 -13.54 13.03 -16.64
N SER A 79 -12.48 12.31 -16.28
CA SER A 79 -11.10 12.75 -16.52
C SER A 79 -10.71 12.66 -17.99
N GLY A 80 -9.65 13.37 -18.37
CA GLY A 80 -9.07 13.25 -19.71
C GLY A 80 -8.69 11.82 -20.07
N ALA A 81 -8.05 11.10 -19.12
CA ALA A 81 -7.62 9.70 -19.32
C ALA A 81 -8.81 8.75 -19.45
N SER A 82 -9.88 8.95 -18.71
CA SER A 82 -11.12 8.17 -18.85
C SER A 82 -11.67 8.32 -20.29
N ARG A 83 -11.83 9.55 -20.76
CA ARG A 83 -12.30 9.82 -22.13
C ARG A 83 -11.38 9.25 -23.20
N ASN A 84 -10.06 9.35 -23.02
CA ASN A 84 -9.09 8.79 -23.95
C ASN A 84 -9.19 7.27 -24.03
N ALA A 85 -9.31 6.57 -22.88
CA ALA A 85 -9.46 5.12 -22.82
C ALA A 85 -10.73 4.67 -23.53
N VAL A 86 -11.87 5.35 -23.31
CA VAL A 86 -13.15 5.06 -23.97
C VAL A 86 -13.05 5.31 -25.47
N SER A 87 -12.60 6.49 -25.89
CA SER A 87 -12.49 6.84 -27.30
C SER A 87 -11.60 5.86 -28.07
N LYS A 88 -10.48 5.48 -27.48
CA LYS A 88 -9.57 4.50 -28.09
C LYS A 88 -10.14 3.09 -28.09
N PHE A 89 -10.93 2.73 -27.09
CA PHE A 89 -11.66 1.47 -27.06
C PHE A 89 -12.68 1.39 -28.21
N GLU A 90 -13.49 2.44 -28.38
CA GLU A 90 -14.50 2.51 -29.45
C GLU A 90 -13.85 2.53 -30.85
N GLU A 91 -12.78 3.30 -31.02
CA GLU A 91 -11.98 3.30 -32.26
C GLU A 91 -11.51 1.88 -32.62
N LYS A 92 -10.97 1.16 -31.61
CA LYS A 92 -10.35 -0.16 -31.82
C LYS A 92 -11.34 -1.29 -32.00
N TYR A 93 -12.35 -1.35 -31.14
CA TYR A 93 -13.26 -2.49 -31.04
C TYR A 93 -14.62 -2.26 -31.75
N LYS A 94 -14.87 -1.04 -32.25
CA LYS A 94 -16.08 -0.64 -32.96
C LYS A 94 -17.37 -0.89 -32.14
N LYS A 95 -17.28 -0.77 -30.83
CA LYS A 95 -18.39 -0.85 -29.87
C LYS A 95 -18.04 -0.02 -28.65
N SER A 96 -19.03 0.39 -27.87
CA SER A 96 -18.80 1.01 -26.57
C SER A 96 -18.29 -0.02 -25.57
N PRO A 97 -17.48 0.38 -24.55
CA PRO A 97 -17.08 -0.50 -23.46
C PRO A 97 -18.30 -0.92 -22.63
N ASP A 98 -18.23 -2.11 -22.05
CA ASP A 98 -19.28 -2.59 -21.15
C ASP A 98 -19.24 -1.84 -19.80
N CYS A 99 -18.04 -1.39 -19.38
CA CYS A 99 -17.83 -0.65 -18.15
C CYS A 99 -16.42 0.00 -18.13
N ILE A 100 -16.21 0.91 -17.17
CA ILE A 100 -14.92 1.53 -16.88
C ILE A 100 -14.56 1.20 -15.43
N ALA A 101 -13.36 0.72 -15.17
CA ALA A 101 -12.81 0.62 -13.82
C ALA A 101 -11.75 1.69 -13.61
N PHE A 102 -11.67 2.19 -12.39
CA PHE A 102 -10.70 3.18 -11.94
C PHE A 102 -10.02 2.73 -10.66
N THR A 103 -8.71 2.86 -10.60
CA THR A 103 -7.94 2.74 -9.37
C THR A 103 -7.08 3.99 -9.21
N PRO A 104 -7.19 4.69 -8.06
CA PRO A 104 -6.38 5.85 -7.77
C PRO A 104 -4.92 5.47 -7.63
N TYR A 105 -4.01 6.41 -7.87
CA TYR A 105 -2.64 6.33 -7.39
C TYR A 105 -2.61 6.61 -5.89
N ARG A 106 -1.49 6.24 -5.24
CA ARG A 106 -1.29 6.45 -3.81
C ARG A 106 -0.04 7.25 -3.50
N ILE A 107 -0.07 7.92 -2.37
CA ILE A 107 1.10 8.45 -1.67
C ILE A 107 1.20 7.83 -0.28
N CYS A 108 2.44 7.80 0.25
CA CYS A 108 2.72 7.35 1.62
C CYS A 108 3.57 8.42 2.33
N PRO A 109 2.96 9.32 3.11
CA PRO A 109 3.68 10.35 3.84
C PRO A 109 4.62 9.80 4.91
N LEU A 110 4.20 8.75 5.63
CA LEU A 110 4.95 8.08 6.70
C LEU A 110 4.78 6.56 6.58
N GLY A 111 5.83 5.81 6.91
CA GLY A 111 5.81 4.34 6.88
C GLY A 111 6.37 3.72 5.60
N ALA A 112 6.95 4.51 4.69
CA ALA A 112 7.54 3.94 3.49
C ALA A 112 8.74 3.05 3.81
N HIS A 113 8.86 1.94 3.08
CA HIS A 113 9.91 0.92 3.24
C HIS A 113 9.86 0.17 4.58
N SER A 114 8.71 0.14 5.26
CA SER A 114 8.52 -0.59 6.51
C SER A 114 7.53 -1.76 6.40
N ASP A 115 6.62 -1.71 5.45
CA ASP A 115 5.51 -2.64 5.25
C ASP A 115 5.95 -4.09 4.99
N HIS A 116 7.02 -4.30 4.22
CA HIS A 116 7.61 -5.63 3.97
C HIS A 116 8.27 -6.26 5.23
N GLN A 117 8.40 -5.50 6.32
CA GLN A 117 8.85 -5.94 7.64
C GLN A 117 7.75 -5.80 8.69
N LEU A 118 6.49 -5.85 8.26
CA LEU A 118 5.30 -5.78 9.10
C LEU A 118 5.22 -4.48 9.93
N GLY A 119 5.72 -3.37 9.38
CA GLY A 119 5.64 -2.04 10.01
C GLY A 119 4.24 -1.44 9.91
N LYS A 120 4.08 -0.27 10.51
CA LYS A 120 2.89 0.57 10.34
C LYS A 120 3.10 1.55 9.19
N ILE A 121 2.01 1.98 8.58
CA ILE A 121 2.04 2.95 7.47
C ILE A 121 0.93 3.98 7.60
N THR A 122 1.13 5.12 6.93
CA THR A 122 0.05 6.05 6.58
C THR A 122 -0.06 6.16 5.06
N GLY A 123 -1.23 6.50 4.56
CA GLY A 123 -1.43 6.64 3.12
C GLY A 123 -2.64 7.45 2.72
N PHE A 124 -2.57 7.95 1.49
CA PHE A 124 -3.71 8.53 0.77
C PHE A 124 -3.80 7.93 -0.62
N ALA A 125 -5.02 7.67 -1.07
CA ALA A 125 -5.32 7.65 -2.48
C ALA A 125 -5.44 9.10 -2.97
N ILE A 126 -5.02 9.36 -4.22
CA ILE A 126 -5.14 10.68 -4.84
C ILE A 126 -6.12 10.63 -6.02
N ASP A 127 -6.71 11.78 -6.36
CA ASP A 127 -7.75 11.92 -7.41
C ASP A 127 -7.27 11.66 -8.84
N LYS A 128 -6.03 11.23 -9.01
CA LYS A 128 -5.41 10.77 -10.25
C LYS A 128 -5.15 9.26 -10.17
N GLY A 129 -5.29 8.56 -11.29
CA GLY A 129 -5.15 7.10 -11.28
C GLY A 129 -5.10 6.47 -12.65
N ILE A 130 -5.43 5.19 -12.69
CA ILE A 130 -5.50 4.36 -13.90
C ILE A 130 -6.96 4.06 -14.23
N HIS A 131 -7.31 4.27 -15.49
CA HIS A 131 -8.60 3.92 -16.08
C HIS A 131 -8.45 2.75 -17.03
N ILE A 132 -9.39 1.81 -16.97
CA ILE A 132 -9.53 0.73 -17.93
C ILE A 132 -10.95 0.75 -18.51
N ALA A 133 -11.09 1.02 -19.81
CA ALA A 133 -12.31 0.80 -20.56
C ALA A 133 -12.29 -0.63 -21.10
N TYR A 134 -13.32 -1.45 -20.81
CA TYR A 134 -13.28 -2.85 -21.13
C TYR A 134 -14.64 -3.41 -21.57
N GLY A 135 -14.57 -4.53 -22.27
CA GLY A 135 -15.75 -5.32 -22.66
C GLY A 135 -15.45 -6.82 -22.67
N ALA A 136 -16.49 -7.63 -22.46
CA ALA A 136 -16.38 -9.07 -22.35
C ALA A 136 -15.92 -9.73 -23.65
N LYS A 137 -15.07 -10.76 -23.52
CA LYS A 137 -14.73 -11.77 -24.54
C LYS A 137 -15.11 -13.16 -24.06
N GLN A 138 -16.22 -13.69 -24.56
CA GLN A 138 -16.79 -14.97 -24.12
C GLN A 138 -15.87 -16.18 -24.40
N ASN A 139 -14.90 -16.04 -25.28
CA ASN A 139 -13.93 -17.08 -25.63
C ASN A 139 -12.72 -17.14 -24.70
N GLY A 140 -12.72 -16.45 -23.56
CA GLY A 140 -11.64 -16.45 -22.57
C GLY A 140 -10.37 -15.71 -23.00
N VAL A 141 -10.35 -15.05 -24.14
CA VAL A 141 -9.17 -14.29 -24.60
C VAL A 141 -9.12 -12.94 -23.87
N ILE A 142 -7.95 -12.59 -23.35
CA ILE A 142 -7.61 -11.27 -22.84
C ILE A 142 -6.81 -10.55 -23.91
N GLU A 143 -7.27 -9.37 -24.33
CA GLU A 143 -6.61 -8.51 -25.30
C GLU A 143 -6.57 -7.09 -24.78
N ILE A 144 -5.38 -6.56 -24.51
CA ILE A 144 -5.21 -5.26 -23.86
C ILE A 144 -4.28 -4.37 -24.67
N ALA A 145 -4.65 -3.09 -24.79
CA ALA A 145 -3.80 -2.00 -25.26
C ALA A 145 -3.63 -0.96 -24.13
N SER A 146 -2.48 -0.34 -24.07
CA SER A 146 -2.22 0.81 -23.21
C SER A 146 -1.91 2.02 -24.05
N LEU A 147 -2.31 3.22 -23.61
CA LEU A 147 -1.93 4.47 -24.27
C LEU A 147 -0.51 4.90 -23.92
N GLN A 148 0.06 4.39 -22.82
CA GLN A 148 1.45 4.63 -22.43
C GLN A 148 2.45 3.69 -23.11
N PHE A 149 2.01 2.54 -23.63
CA PHE A 149 2.88 1.53 -24.22
C PHE A 149 2.41 1.15 -25.63
N SER A 150 3.31 1.15 -26.59
CA SER A 150 2.98 0.84 -27.98
C SER A 150 2.65 -0.63 -28.25
N LYS A 151 3.22 -1.54 -27.45
CA LYS A 151 3.05 -2.98 -27.63
C LYS A 151 1.75 -3.46 -26.99
N ARG A 152 0.91 -4.15 -27.76
CA ARG A 152 -0.31 -4.81 -27.27
C ARG A 152 0.04 -6.12 -26.58
N ALA A 153 -0.82 -6.55 -25.66
CA ALA A 153 -0.68 -7.82 -24.98
C ALA A 153 -1.93 -8.68 -25.19
N GLN A 154 -1.72 -10.00 -25.38
CA GLN A 154 -2.79 -10.94 -25.56
C GLN A 154 -2.42 -12.30 -24.96
N TRP A 155 -3.37 -12.94 -24.26
CA TRP A 155 -3.28 -14.32 -23.78
C TRP A 155 -4.69 -14.88 -23.55
N HIS A 156 -4.77 -16.15 -23.17
CA HIS A 156 -6.04 -16.79 -22.81
C HIS A 156 -6.05 -17.08 -21.29
N VAL A 157 -7.19 -16.92 -20.62
CA VAL A 157 -7.31 -17.10 -19.17
C VAL A 157 -6.87 -18.50 -18.69
N SER A 158 -7.07 -19.56 -19.49
CA SER A 158 -6.66 -20.92 -19.15
C SER A 158 -5.23 -21.28 -19.57
N SER A 159 -4.55 -20.42 -20.31
CA SER A 159 -3.18 -20.62 -20.79
C SER A 159 -2.34 -19.36 -20.72
N THR A 160 -2.46 -18.65 -19.59
CA THR A 160 -1.62 -17.49 -19.29
C THR A 160 -0.16 -17.94 -19.21
N PRO A 161 0.79 -17.23 -19.88
CA PRO A 161 2.20 -17.56 -19.78
C PRO A 161 2.68 -17.60 -18.33
N MET A 162 3.27 -18.73 -17.92
CA MET A 162 3.79 -18.93 -16.55
C MET A 162 5.10 -18.20 -16.33
N GLU A 163 5.86 -17.94 -17.39
CA GLU A 163 7.11 -17.20 -17.35
C GLU A 163 6.93 -15.76 -17.83
N LYS A 164 7.70 -14.84 -17.22
CA LYS A 164 7.70 -13.43 -17.61
C LYS A 164 8.04 -13.26 -19.09
N GLN A 165 7.28 -12.42 -19.75
CA GLN A 165 7.53 -12.01 -21.14
C GLN A 165 8.42 -10.75 -21.22
N ASN A 166 8.78 -10.19 -20.04
CA ASN A 166 9.58 -8.97 -19.89
C ASN A 166 8.98 -7.76 -20.61
N ASP A 167 7.66 -7.64 -20.55
CA ASP A 167 6.92 -6.48 -21.04
C ASP A 167 5.99 -5.90 -19.95
N TRP A 168 5.35 -4.78 -20.27
CA TRP A 168 4.47 -4.05 -19.34
C TRP A 168 3.29 -4.87 -18.84
N ALA A 169 2.85 -5.88 -19.59
CA ALA A 169 1.69 -6.69 -19.26
C ALA A 169 2.00 -7.86 -18.31
N ASP A 170 3.24 -8.03 -17.87
CA ASP A 170 3.61 -9.07 -16.90
C ASP A 170 2.87 -8.91 -15.57
N HIS A 171 2.61 -7.69 -15.14
CA HIS A 171 1.76 -7.41 -13.98
C HIS A 171 0.35 -8.01 -14.14
N LEU A 172 -0.23 -7.90 -15.34
CA LEU A 172 -1.59 -8.37 -15.64
C LEU A 172 -1.65 -9.89 -15.84
N ARG A 173 -0.57 -10.49 -16.37
CA ARG A 173 -0.44 -11.96 -16.45
C ARG A 173 -0.35 -12.55 -15.05
N GLY A 174 0.48 -11.98 -14.18
CA GLY A 174 0.54 -12.37 -12.77
C GLY A 174 -0.82 -12.26 -12.07
N ALA A 175 -1.54 -11.17 -12.29
CA ALA A 175 -2.88 -10.97 -11.76
C ALA A 175 -3.88 -12.04 -12.27
N THR A 176 -3.82 -12.37 -13.56
CA THR A 176 -4.67 -13.44 -14.15
C THR A 176 -4.40 -14.78 -13.49
N ILE A 177 -3.13 -15.15 -13.30
CA ILE A 177 -2.75 -16.41 -12.67
C ILE A 177 -3.22 -16.45 -11.21
N SER A 178 -2.89 -15.42 -10.42
CA SER A 178 -3.23 -15.37 -8.99
C SER A 178 -4.74 -15.38 -8.74
N LEU A 179 -5.52 -14.72 -9.61
CA LEU A 179 -6.98 -14.77 -9.52
C LEU A 179 -7.51 -16.15 -9.95
N ASN A 180 -7.01 -16.71 -11.06
CA ASN A 180 -7.50 -17.98 -11.61
C ASN A 180 -7.19 -19.20 -10.72
N GLU A 181 -6.14 -19.12 -9.88
CA GLU A 181 -5.84 -20.13 -8.86
C GLU A 181 -6.95 -20.27 -7.81
N ARG A 182 -7.68 -19.18 -7.52
CA ARG A 182 -8.77 -19.16 -6.52
C ARG A 182 -10.16 -19.21 -7.13
N TYR A 183 -10.32 -18.55 -8.27
CA TYR A 183 -11.60 -18.34 -8.95
C TYR A 183 -11.44 -18.66 -10.43
N PRO A 184 -11.86 -19.85 -10.90
CA PRO A 184 -11.70 -20.26 -12.29
C PRO A 184 -12.33 -19.26 -13.27
N LEU A 185 -11.50 -18.62 -14.08
CA LEU A 185 -11.90 -17.64 -15.07
C LEU A 185 -12.41 -18.33 -16.36
N ARG A 186 -13.51 -17.82 -16.90
CA ARG A 186 -14.10 -18.31 -18.15
C ARG A 186 -14.18 -17.21 -19.20
N ILE A 187 -14.46 -15.98 -18.76
CA ILE A 187 -14.65 -14.82 -19.61
C ILE A 187 -13.35 -14.01 -19.60
N GLY A 188 -12.81 -13.77 -20.78
CA GLY A 188 -11.72 -12.81 -20.98
C GLY A 188 -12.24 -11.39 -21.21
N LEU A 189 -11.37 -10.50 -21.62
CA LEU A 189 -11.75 -9.10 -21.92
C LEU A 189 -10.97 -8.52 -23.11
N CYS A 190 -11.58 -7.57 -23.78
CA CYS A 190 -10.88 -6.58 -24.59
C CYS A 190 -10.83 -5.27 -23.79
N ALA A 191 -9.67 -4.61 -23.77
CA ALA A 191 -9.53 -3.41 -22.95
C ALA A 191 -8.54 -2.39 -23.52
N VAL A 192 -8.74 -1.13 -23.10
CA VAL A 192 -7.77 -0.04 -23.26
C VAL A 192 -7.52 0.59 -21.89
N ILE A 193 -6.25 0.77 -21.57
CA ILE A 193 -5.77 1.35 -20.32
C ILE A 193 -5.16 2.74 -20.60
N ASP A 194 -5.51 3.72 -19.76
CA ASP A 194 -4.84 5.02 -19.71
C ASP A 194 -4.56 5.45 -18.26
N GLY A 195 -3.45 6.13 -18.04
CA GLY A 195 -3.04 6.68 -16.74
C GLY A 195 -2.92 8.19 -16.82
N GLU A 196 -3.32 8.87 -15.73
CA GLU A 196 -3.41 10.33 -15.71
C GLU A 196 -2.07 11.03 -15.45
N LEU A 197 -1.10 10.32 -14.87
CA LEU A 197 0.20 10.88 -14.50
C LEU A 197 1.36 10.06 -15.08
N PRO A 198 2.57 10.64 -15.21
CA PRO A 198 3.75 9.92 -15.65
C PRO A 198 4.05 8.70 -14.77
N ILE A 199 4.62 7.65 -15.36
CA ILE A 199 4.92 6.40 -14.67
C ILE A 199 6.15 6.57 -13.78
N GLY A 200 5.96 6.41 -12.47
CA GLY A 200 7.04 6.35 -11.49
C GLY A 200 6.71 6.97 -10.14
N GLY A 201 6.85 6.19 -9.08
CA GLY A 201 6.72 6.64 -7.70
C GLY A 201 5.30 6.62 -7.11
N LEU A 202 4.25 6.46 -7.90
CA LEU A 202 2.84 6.51 -7.45
C LEU A 202 2.15 5.13 -7.44
N SER A 203 2.91 4.04 -7.46
CA SER A 203 2.41 2.65 -7.49
C SER A 203 1.52 2.30 -8.67
N SER A 204 1.83 2.83 -9.84
CA SER A 204 1.08 2.49 -11.06
C SER A 204 1.05 0.98 -11.37
N SER A 205 1.98 0.19 -10.83
CA SER A 205 1.96 -1.28 -10.95
C SER A 205 0.83 -1.90 -10.14
N ALA A 206 0.66 -1.53 -8.87
CA ALA A 206 -0.44 -2.01 -8.05
C ALA A 206 -1.78 -1.48 -8.59
N ALA A 207 -1.87 -0.19 -8.95
CA ALA A 207 -3.07 0.41 -9.51
C ALA A 207 -3.54 -0.31 -10.78
N VAL A 208 -2.65 -0.63 -11.72
CA VAL A 208 -3.04 -1.35 -12.96
C VAL A 208 -3.48 -2.78 -12.68
N ILE A 209 -2.85 -3.47 -11.72
CA ILE A 209 -3.25 -4.81 -11.28
C ILE A 209 -4.66 -4.77 -10.70
N ILE A 210 -4.91 -3.87 -9.74
CA ILE A 210 -6.21 -3.74 -9.05
C ILE A 210 -7.31 -3.37 -10.04
N THR A 211 -7.06 -2.40 -10.94
CA THR A 211 -8.03 -2.02 -11.97
C THR A 211 -8.39 -3.19 -12.87
N PHE A 212 -7.40 -3.95 -13.29
CA PHE A 212 -7.57 -5.11 -14.15
C PHE A 212 -8.29 -6.27 -13.44
N LEU A 213 -7.92 -6.57 -12.19
CA LEU A 213 -8.62 -7.56 -11.36
C LEU A 213 -10.08 -7.20 -11.18
N SER A 214 -10.38 -5.92 -10.91
CA SER A 214 -11.76 -5.43 -10.78
C SER A 214 -12.58 -5.65 -12.06
N ALA A 215 -11.97 -5.41 -13.23
CA ALA A 215 -12.61 -5.67 -14.52
C ALA A 215 -12.87 -7.18 -14.76
N LEU A 216 -11.89 -8.04 -14.48
CA LEU A 216 -12.05 -9.49 -14.60
C LEU A 216 -13.11 -10.06 -13.64
N CYS A 217 -13.09 -9.58 -12.38
CA CYS A 217 -14.08 -9.98 -11.38
C CYS A 217 -15.49 -9.57 -11.79
N HIS A 218 -15.68 -8.36 -12.28
CA HIS A 218 -16.96 -7.89 -12.77
C HIS A 218 -17.49 -8.79 -13.89
N LEU A 219 -16.67 -9.06 -14.91
CA LEU A 219 -17.09 -9.88 -16.07
C LEU A 219 -17.35 -11.35 -15.72
N ASN A 220 -16.68 -11.90 -14.72
CA ASN A 220 -16.83 -13.29 -14.28
C ASN A 220 -17.78 -13.45 -13.08
N ASN A 221 -18.48 -12.39 -12.64
CA ASN A 221 -19.36 -12.38 -11.48
C ASN A 221 -18.66 -12.87 -10.19
N ILE A 222 -17.39 -12.50 -10.01
CA ILE A 222 -16.58 -12.81 -8.83
C ILE A 222 -16.69 -11.63 -7.85
N SER A 223 -17.08 -11.93 -6.61
CA SER A 223 -17.10 -10.94 -5.52
C SER A 223 -15.91 -11.19 -4.61
N LEU A 224 -14.93 -10.29 -4.63
CA LEU A 224 -13.80 -10.30 -3.70
C LEU A 224 -14.08 -9.38 -2.52
N THR A 225 -13.58 -9.75 -1.35
CA THR A 225 -13.40 -8.81 -0.26
C THR A 225 -12.24 -7.86 -0.60
N GLN A 226 -12.20 -6.69 0.03
CA GLN A 226 -11.08 -5.76 -0.12
C GLN A 226 -9.73 -6.43 0.21
N ARG A 227 -9.71 -7.24 1.26
CA ARG A 227 -8.54 -8.02 1.67
C ARG A 227 -8.08 -9.01 0.59
N GLU A 228 -9.00 -9.76 0.01
CA GLU A 228 -8.67 -10.70 -1.07
C GLU A 228 -8.12 -9.97 -2.30
N LEU A 229 -8.69 -8.83 -2.66
CA LEU A 229 -8.19 -8.00 -3.76
C LEU A 229 -6.75 -7.54 -3.51
N ILE A 230 -6.44 -7.09 -2.30
CA ILE A 230 -5.09 -6.69 -1.87
C ILE A 230 -4.13 -7.88 -1.94
N GLU A 231 -4.50 -9.03 -1.38
CA GLU A 231 -3.62 -10.21 -1.34
C GLU A 231 -3.35 -10.77 -2.75
N ILE A 232 -4.37 -10.88 -3.60
CA ILE A 232 -4.22 -11.34 -4.99
C ILE A 232 -3.33 -10.36 -5.78
N SER A 233 -3.51 -9.06 -5.59
CA SER A 233 -2.70 -8.02 -6.23
C SER A 233 -1.23 -8.10 -5.81
N LYS A 234 -0.97 -8.23 -4.51
CA LYS A 234 0.38 -8.42 -3.97
C LYS A 234 1.04 -9.70 -4.48
N GLU A 235 0.29 -10.80 -4.53
CA GLU A 235 0.82 -12.07 -5.05
C GLU A 235 1.25 -11.98 -6.52
N ALA A 236 0.50 -11.26 -7.34
CA ALA A 236 0.87 -11.02 -8.73
C ALA A 236 2.23 -10.31 -8.84
N GLU A 237 2.50 -9.31 -7.99
CA GLU A 237 3.80 -8.64 -7.96
C GLU A 237 4.90 -9.52 -7.38
N ASN A 238 4.64 -10.22 -6.29
CA ASN A 238 5.67 -10.99 -5.60
C ASN A 238 6.04 -12.28 -6.33
N LYS A 239 5.04 -13.08 -6.74
CA LYS A 239 5.28 -14.40 -7.32
C LYS A 239 5.64 -14.34 -8.82
N TYR A 240 4.95 -13.50 -9.58
CA TYR A 240 5.15 -13.44 -11.03
C TYR A 240 6.17 -12.38 -11.44
N VAL A 241 6.02 -11.14 -10.96
CA VAL A 241 6.95 -10.05 -11.30
C VAL A 241 8.26 -10.16 -10.53
N GLY A 242 8.24 -10.73 -9.32
CA GLY A 242 9.43 -11.01 -8.51
C GLY A 242 9.91 -9.80 -7.70
N VAL A 243 9.00 -8.91 -7.28
CA VAL A 243 9.28 -7.80 -6.39
C VAL A 243 8.84 -8.15 -4.97
N SER A 244 9.75 -8.18 -4.00
CA SER A 244 9.44 -8.51 -2.60
C SER A 244 8.78 -7.35 -1.86
N CYS A 245 7.67 -6.82 -2.40
CA CYS A 245 6.92 -5.73 -1.77
C CYS A 245 6.03 -6.22 -0.62
N GLY A 246 5.68 -5.30 0.30
CA GLY A 246 4.60 -5.49 1.28
C GLY A 246 3.22 -5.21 0.65
N LYS A 247 2.28 -4.74 1.46
CA LYS A 247 0.88 -4.47 1.05
C LYS A 247 0.52 -2.98 1.03
N LEU A 248 1.49 -2.09 1.27
CA LEU A 248 1.26 -0.65 1.39
C LEU A 248 0.50 -0.09 0.19
N ASP A 249 1.01 -0.38 -1.00
CA ASP A 249 0.50 0.17 -2.26
C ASP A 249 -0.97 -0.24 -2.46
N GLN A 250 -1.21 -1.53 -2.44
CA GLN A 250 -2.53 -2.11 -2.64
C GLN A 250 -3.52 -1.69 -1.55
N SER A 251 -3.06 -1.61 -0.29
CA SER A 251 -3.92 -1.20 0.82
C SER A 251 -4.38 0.25 0.68
N CYS A 252 -3.49 1.16 0.30
CA CYS A 252 -3.87 2.56 0.05
C CYS A 252 -4.87 2.67 -1.10
N GLU A 253 -4.62 1.99 -2.21
CA GLU A 253 -5.46 2.04 -3.41
C GLU A 253 -6.85 1.39 -3.21
N VAL A 254 -7.02 0.56 -2.19
CA VAL A 254 -8.29 -0.13 -1.89
C VAL A 254 -9.03 0.47 -0.69
N TYR A 255 -8.32 0.74 0.41
CA TYR A 255 -8.96 1.15 1.67
C TYR A 255 -9.16 2.65 1.81
N CYS A 256 -8.33 3.50 1.18
CA CYS A 256 -8.41 4.95 1.36
C CYS A 256 -9.80 5.50 1.06
N ARG A 257 -10.12 6.59 1.75
CA ARG A 257 -11.33 7.39 1.54
C ARG A 257 -10.95 8.85 1.44
N LYS A 258 -11.73 9.57 0.64
CA LYS A 258 -11.58 11.02 0.51
C LYS A 258 -11.60 11.68 1.88
N ASP A 259 -10.74 12.65 2.10
CA ASP A 259 -10.59 13.43 3.33
C ASP A 259 -10.24 12.60 4.59
N HIS A 260 -9.64 11.41 4.40
CA HIS A 260 -9.15 10.56 5.49
C HIS A 260 -7.72 10.13 5.25
N LEU A 261 -6.92 10.13 6.30
CA LEU A 261 -5.63 9.46 6.33
C LEU A 261 -5.85 7.99 6.65
N LEU A 262 -5.36 7.09 5.81
CA LEU A 262 -5.25 5.68 6.16
C LEU A 262 -4.08 5.50 7.14
N TYR A 263 -4.34 4.93 8.31
CA TYR A 263 -3.35 4.42 9.25
C TYR A 263 -3.53 2.91 9.38
N MET A 264 -2.49 2.12 9.11
CA MET A 264 -2.61 0.67 9.05
C MET A 264 -1.41 -0.03 9.69
N ASP A 265 -1.66 -1.12 10.43
CA ASP A 265 -0.65 -2.05 10.94
C ASP A 265 -0.54 -3.27 10.01
N MET A 266 0.63 -3.44 9.37
CA MET A 266 0.85 -4.53 8.42
C MET A 266 1.02 -5.90 9.07
N LYS A 267 1.06 -5.97 10.40
CA LYS A 267 1.20 -7.22 11.14
C LYS A 267 -0.11 -8.00 11.22
N ASP A 268 -1.21 -7.32 11.44
CA ASP A 268 -2.52 -7.92 11.66
C ASP A 268 -3.61 -7.42 10.69
N ASP A 269 -3.22 -6.54 9.76
CA ASP A 269 -4.08 -5.88 8.77
C ASP A 269 -5.17 -4.98 9.40
N SER A 270 -5.01 -4.60 10.68
CA SER A 270 -5.87 -3.62 11.29
C SER A 270 -5.63 -2.23 10.71
N TYR A 271 -6.68 -1.48 10.44
CA TYR A 271 -6.56 -0.13 9.92
C TYR A 271 -7.62 0.81 10.51
N GLU A 272 -7.30 2.09 10.44
CA GLU A 272 -8.16 3.20 10.80
C GLU A 272 -8.16 4.22 9.66
N LEU A 273 -9.32 4.75 9.35
CA LEU A 273 -9.48 5.91 8.48
C LEU A 273 -9.65 7.14 9.37
N ILE A 274 -8.58 7.92 9.54
CA ILE A 274 -8.57 9.10 10.41
C ILE A 274 -9.06 10.29 9.60
N PRO A 275 -10.22 10.89 9.92
CA PRO A 275 -10.74 12.02 9.16
C PRO A 275 -9.82 13.23 9.29
N THR A 276 -9.79 14.07 8.25
CA THR A 276 -9.17 15.39 8.34
C THR A 276 -9.90 16.20 9.42
N ALA A 277 -9.18 16.65 10.43
CA ALA A 277 -9.77 17.38 11.56
C ALA A 277 -10.30 18.75 11.12
N GLU A 278 -11.41 19.21 11.68
CA GLU A 278 -12.04 20.50 11.33
C GLU A 278 -11.11 21.71 11.60
N ASN A 279 -10.23 21.60 12.59
CA ASN A 279 -9.26 22.62 12.94
C ASN A 279 -7.94 22.53 12.15
N MET A 280 -7.79 21.56 11.25
CA MET A 280 -6.58 21.39 10.45
C MET A 280 -6.45 22.56 9.46
N LYS A 281 -5.24 23.09 9.32
CA LYS A 281 -4.95 24.07 8.28
C LYS A 281 -5.24 23.48 6.90
N PRO A 282 -5.75 24.26 5.95
CA PRO A 282 -5.95 23.81 4.57
C PRO A 282 -4.65 23.23 3.99
N TYR A 283 -4.79 22.18 3.21
CA TYR A 283 -3.65 21.58 2.52
C TYR A 283 -4.05 21.02 1.15
N GLU A 284 -3.05 20.97 0.30
CA GLU A 284 -3.11 20.25 -0.99
C GLU A 284 -1.93 19.30 -1.10
N ILE A 285 -2.07 18.33 -2.00
CA ILE A 285 -1.03 17.36 -2.31
C ILE A 285 -0.39 17.75 -3.63
N VAL A 286 0.94 17.93 -3.65
CA VAL A 286 1.68 18.18 -4.88
C VAL A 286 2.56 16.98 -5.21
N ILE A 287 2.54 16.58 -6.46
CA ILE A 287 3.43 15.55 -7.01
C ILE A 287 4.42 16.23 -7.95
N PHE A 288 5.71 16.19 -7.59
CA PHE A 288 6.80 16.70 -8.40
C PHE A 288 7.50 15.54 -9.13
N PHE A 289 7.25 15.38 -10.42
CA PHE A 289 7.96 14.39 -11.24
C PHE A 289 9.34 14.89 -11.63
N SER A 290 10.35 14.06 -11.39
CA SER A 290 11.74 14.40 -11.71
C SER A 290 12.06 14.43 -13.19
N GLY A 291 11.18 13.93 -14.06
CA GLY A 291 11.46 13.76 -15.49
C GLY A 291 12.28 12.50 -15.81
N LEU A 292 12.57 11.67 -14.81
CA LEU A 292 13.27 10.40 -15.00
C LEU A 292 12.28 9.24 -15.02
N GLU A 293 12.19 8.55 -16.14
CA GLU A 293 11.40 7.34 -16.27
C GLU A 293 11.98 6.18 -15.44
N ARG A 294 11.10 5.30 -14.97
CA ARG A 294 11.47 4.13 -14.18
C ARG A 294 12.32 3.17 -15.01
N SER A 295 13.52 2.84 -14.55
CA SER A 295 14.22 1.62 -14.95
C SER A 295 13.81 0.47 -14.03
N LEU A 296 13.69 -0.75 -14.57
CA LEU A 296 13.38 -1.99 -13.82
C LEU A 296 14.46 -2.27 -12.74
N ALA A 297 14.34 -1.64 -11.58
CA ALA A 297 15.32 -1.70 -10.49
C ALA A 297 14.90 -2.65 -9.36
N GLY A 298 14.21 -3.77 -9.68
CA GLY A 298 13.77 -4.74 -8.68
C GLY A 298 14.89 -5.33 -7.82
N SER A 299 16.10 -5.49 -8.35
CA SER A 299 17.23 -6.08 -7.65
C SER A 299 17.70 -5.28 -6.43
N LYS A 300 17.76 -3.96 -6.53
CA LYS A 300 18.20 -3.09 -5.41
C LYS A 300 17.19 -3.04 -4.27
N PHE A 301 15.90 -3.08 -4.56
CA PHE A 301 14.84 -3.10 -3.55
C PHE A 301 14.87 -4.43 -2.78
N ASN A 302 14.88 -5.56 -3.47
CA ASN A 302 14.91 -6.89 -2.86
C ASN A 302 16.14 -7.07 -1.95
N MET A 303 17.31 -6.58 -2.38
CA MET A 303 18.53 -6.60 -1.55
C MET A 303 18.32 -5.88 -0.21
N ARG A 304 17.62 -4.73 -0.19
CA ARG A 304 17.34 -3.99 1.05
C ARG A 304 16.34 -4.72 1.95
N VAL A 305 15.38 -5.42 1.37
CA VAL A 305 14.48 -6.30 2.11
C VAL A 305 15.28 -7.40 2.82
N ASP A 306 16.23 -8.00 2.13
CA ASP A 306 17.09 -9.04 2.72
C ASP A 306 18.06 -8.48 3.78
N GLU A 307 18.55 -7.24 3.61
CA GLU A 307 19.31 -6.54 4.65
C GLU A 307 18.48 -6.29 5.93
N CYS A 308 17.18 -5.98 5.80
CA CYS A 308 16.26 -5.86 6.95
C CYS A 308 16.06 -7.21 7.64
N ARG A 309 15.84 -8.29 6.89
CA ARG A 309 15.71 -9.64 7.44
C ARG A 309 16.99 -10.06 8.14
N SER A 310 18.15 -9.76 7.54
CA SER A 310 19.47 -10.04 8.14
C SER A 310 19.65 -9.29 9.45
N ALA A 311 19.22 -8.03 9.54
CA ALA A 311 19.25 -7.26 10.78
C ALA A 311 18.36 -7.88 11.85
N ALA A 312 17.13 -8.27 11.50
CA ALA A 312 16.21 -8.93 12.42
C ALA A 312 16.77 -10.27 12.92
N TYR A 313 17.32 -11.05 12.02
CA TYR A 313 17.95 -12.34 12.32
C TYR A 313 19.13 -12.18 13.28
N ALA A 314 20.03 -11.21 13.00
CA ALA A 314 21.15 -10.90 13.86
C ALA A 314 20.72 -10.42 15.25
N LEU A 315 19.71 -9.55 15.36
CA LEU A 315 19.19 -9.07 16.63
C LEU A 315 18.60 -10.22 17.47
N LYS A 316 17.84 -11.12 16.84
CA LYS A 316 17.32 -12.32 17.51
C LYS A 316 18.44 -13.21 18.03
N ALA A 317 19.46 -13.47 17.20
CA ALA A 317 20.63 -14.27 17.59
C ALA A 317 21.41 -13.65 18.77
N LEU A 318 21.65 -12.33 18.72
CA LEU A 318 22.35 -11.58 19.77
C LEU A 318 21.61 -11.56 21.12
N SER A 319 20.29 -11.64 21.07
CA SER A 319 19.43 -11.60 22.28
C SER A 319 19.02 -12.97 22.80
N GLY A 320 19.39 -14.05 22.12
CA GLY A 320 18.97 -15.40 22.46
C GLY A 320 17.52 -15.71 22.15
N MET A 321 16.86 -14.91 21.31
CA MET A 321 15.51 -15.18 20.82
C MET A 321 15.53 -16.30 19.79
N GLU A 322 14.46 -17.12 19.78
CA GLU A 322 14.27 -18.09 18.70
C GLU A 322 14.08 -17.39 17.35
N TYR A 323 14.68 -17.92 16.32
CA TYR A 323 14.51 -17.47 14.94
C TYR A 323 14.10 -18.65 14.06
N GLY A 324 13.10 -18.43 13.21
CA GLY A 324 12.61 -19.39 12.23
C GLY A 324 13.35 -19.30 10.90
N LYS A 325 12.61 -19.49 9.81
CA LYS A 325 13.16 -19.31 8.47
C LYS A 325 13.52 -17.85 8.21
N PHE A 326 14.55 -17.63 7.42
CA PHE A 326 15.04 -16.30 7.08
C PHE A 326 13.95 -15.43 6.40
N GLU A 327 13.20 -16.02 5.49
CA GLU A 327 12.13 -15.34 4.74
C GLU A 327 10.94 -14.91 5.61
N GLU A 328 10.77 -15.55 6.75
CA GLU A 328 9.67 -15.30 7.70
C GLU A 328 10.11 -14.40 8.87
N THR A 329 11.41 -14.03 8.94
CA THR A 329 11.96 -13.21 10.03
C THR A 329 11.86 -11.73 9.70
N ASN A 330 11.19 -10.97 10.57
CA ASN A 330 10.91 -9.55 10.37
C ASN A 330 11.42 -8.71 11.54
N LEU A 331 11.76 -7.44 11.28
CA LEU A 331 12.14 -6.48 12.32
C LEU A 331 11.00 -6.27 13.33
N ARG A 332 9.73 -6.39 12.91
CA ARG A 332 8.55 -6.32 13.79
C ARG A 332 8.54 -7.36 14.91
N ASP A 333 9.21 -8.51 14.69
CA ASP A 333 9.26 -9.59 15.67
C ASP A 333 10.31 -9.35 16.76
N VAL A 334 11.13 -8.33 16.61
CA VAL A 334 12.20 -7.96 17.55
C VAL A 334 11.75 -6.75 18.37
N PRO A 335 11.63 -6.89 19.72
CA PRO A 335 11.28 -5.78 20.59
C PRO A 335 12.23 -4.58 20.47
N TYR A 336 11.71 -3.38 20.64
CA TYR A 336 12.50 -2.14 20.52
C TYR A 336 13.66 -2.10 21.53
N GLU A 337 13.46 -2.63 22.75
CA GLU A 337 14.50 -2.71 23.78
C GLU A 337 15.67 -3.60 23.35
N VAL A 338 15.39 -4.68 22.61
CA VAL A 338 16.42 -5.56 22.04
C VAL A 338 17.19 -4.82 20.98
N TYR A 339 16.50 -4.09 20.09
CA TYR A 339 17.16 -3.25 19.10
C TYR A 339 18.07 -2.22 19.77
N LEU A 340 17.58 -1.44 20.73
CA LEU A 340 18.38 -0.43 21.45
C LEU A 340 19.63 -1.02 22.10
N LYS A 341 19.52 -2.21 22.68
CA LYS A 341 20.62 -2.91 23.34
C LYS A 341 21.69 -3.38 22.38
N TYR A 342 21.32 -3.79 21.18
CA TYR A 342 22.23 -4.47 20.26
C TYR A 342 22.49 -3.75 18.94
N LYS A 343 21.88 -2.59 18.69
CA LYS A 343 21.99 -1.86 17.42
C LYS A 343 23.41 -1.57 16.98
N ASP A 344 24.31 -1.25 17.93
CA ASP A 344 25.71 -0.92 17.65
C ASP A 344 26.56 -2.16 17.27
N ARG A 345 25.97 -3.36 17.38
CA ARG A 345 26.59 -4.63 16.96
C ARG A 345 26.13 -5.08 15.58
N LEU A 346 25.17 -4.39 14.99
CA LEU A 346 24.73 -4.68 13.63
C LEU A 346 25.77 -4.15 12.62
N PRO A 347 26.14 -4.94 11.61
CA PRO A 347 27.10 -4.48 10.62
C PRO A 347 26.48 -3.51 9.61
N GLY A 348 27.21 -2.47 9.25
CA GLY A 348 27.03 -1.60 8.08
C GLY A 348 25.59 -1.33 7.67
N ASN A 349 25.17 -1.90 6.56
CA ASN A 349 23.86 -1.66 5.97
C ASN A 349 22.70 -2.21 6.83
N TRP A 350 22.91 -3.31 7.55
CA TRP A 350 21.87 -3.87 8.43
C TRP A 350 21.50 -2.92 9.56
N ALA A 351 22.50 -2.24 10.13
CA ALA A 351 22.28 -1.19 11.14
C ALA A 351 21.44 -0.05 10.57
N LYS A 352 21.76 0.41 9.36
CA LYS A 352 21.01 1.48 8.69
C LYS A 352 19.56 1.07 8.42
N ARG A 353 19.31 -0.17 7.94
CA ARG A 353 17.94 -0.65 7.66
C ARG A 353 17.12 -0.79 8.94
N ALA A 354 17.71 -1.32 10.01
CA ALA A 354 17.07 -1.38 11.31
C ALA A 354 16.75 0.01 11.85
N GLU A 355 17.70 0.96 11.79
CA GLU A 355 17.49 2.36 12.19
C GLU A 355 16.34 3.00 11.43
N HIS A 356 16.28 2.81 10.10
CA HIS A 356 15.16 3.30 9.30
C HIS A 356 13.84 2.74 9.81
N TRP A 357 13.74 1.40 9.94
CA TRP A 357 12.50 0.74 10.30
C TRP A 357 11.99 1.14 11.68
N TYR A 358 12.83 1.12 12.72
CA TYR A 358 12.42 1.45 14.08
C TYR A 358 12.04 2.92 14.23
N THR A 359 12.79 3.82 13.63
CA THR A 359 12.48 5.25 13.69
C THR A 359 11.26 5.60 12.82
N GLU A 360 11.06 4.90 11.70
CA GLU A 360 9.87 5.08 10.86
C GLU A 360 8.61 4.60 11.57
N PHE A 361 8.69 3.48 12.28
CA PHE A 361 7.57 2.98 13.07
C PHE A 361 7.09 4.02 14.09
N GLN A 362 8.02 4.66 14.80
CA GLN A 362 7.69 5.73 15.76
C GLN A 362 7.13 6.98 15.07
N ARG A 363 7.68 7.36 13.91
CA ARG A 363 7.17 8.50 13.12
C ARG A 363 5.73 8.26 12.64
N VAL A 364 5.40 7.04 12.25
CA VAL A 364 4.02 6.69 11.83
C VAL A 364 3.05 6.87 12.99
N GLU A 365 3.38 6.39 14.18
CA GLU A 365 2.53 6.54 15.37
C GLU A 365 2.35 8.02 15.74
N ALA A 366 3.45 8.75 15.87
CA ALA A 366 3.41 10.20 16.17
C ALA A 366 2.67 10.99 15.07
N GLY A 367 2.83 10.62 13.81
CA GLY A 367 2.14 11.27 12.70
C GLY A 367 0.63 11.01 12.70
N ALA A 368 0.19 9.78 13.00
CA ALA A 368 -1.23 9.49 13.15
C ALA A 368 -1.86 10.31 14.29
N ASP A 369 -1.13 10.51 15.40
CA ASP A 369 -1.59 11.34 16.51
C ASP A 369 -1.61 12.83 16.12
N ALA A 370 -0.58 13.34 15.44
CA ALA A 370 -0.58 14.71 14.92
C ALA A 370 -1.77 14.96 13.97
N TRP A 371 -2.08 13.99 13.09
CA TRP A 371 -3.22 14.08 12.19
C TRP A 371 -4.56 14.14 12.94
N ARG A 372 -4.76 13.30 13.97
CA ARG A 372 -5.97 13.32 14.82
C ARG A 372 -6.15 14.67 15.54
N MET A 373 -5.05 15.31 15.92
CA MET A 373 -5.06 16.63 16.55
C MET A 373 -5.23 17.80 15.57
N GLY A 374 -5.18 17.55 14.26
CA GLY A 374 -5.21 18.59 13.24
C GLY A 374 -3.91 19.34 13.06
N ASP A 375 -2.79 18.78 13.55
CA ASP A 375 -1.46 19.39 13.46
C ASP A 375 -0.72 18.93 12.20
N ILE A 376 -1.06 19.55 11.07
CA ILE A 376 -0.43 19.25 9.78
C ILE A 376 1.03 19.67 9.71
N GLU A 377 1.44 20.65 10.50
CA GLU A 377 2.82 21.11 10.55
C GLU A 377 3.72 20.04 11.17
N GLU A 378 3.29 19.44 12.29
CA GLU A 378 4.01 18.33 12.91
C GLU A 378 3.97 17.08 12.01
N PHE A 379 2.83 16.75 11.42
CA PHE A 379 2.73 15.66 10.45
C PHE A 379 3.69 15.85 9.27
N GLY A 380 3.76 17.06 8.73
CA GLY A 380 4.65 17.44 7.65
C GLY A 380 6.13 17.36 8.05
N ARG A 381 6.48 17.88 9.22
CA ARG A 381 7.83 17.79 9.78
C ARG A 381 8.31 16.34 9.88
N LEU A 382 7.45 15.44 10.37
CA LEU A 382 7.72 14.01 10.44
C LEU A 382 7.89 13.39 9.04
N SER A 383 7.13 13.85 8.04
CA SER A 383 7.27 13.40 6.64
C SER A 383 8.63 13.81 6.06
N PHE A 384 9.11 15.01 6.33
CA PHE A 384 10.48 15.41 5.97
C PHE A 384 11.54 14.56 6.68
N GLU A 385 11.37 14.24 7.96
CA GLU A 385 12.29 13.33 8.66
C GLU A 385 12.31 11.92 8.06
N SER A 386 11.14 11.40 7.67
CA SER A 386 11.01 10.15 6.93
C SER A 386 11.77 10.17 5.61
N GLY A 387 11.65 11.27 4.85
CA GLY A 387 12.42 11.50 3.62
C GLY A 387 13.93 11.50 3.87
N ARG A 388 14.38 12.19 4.91
CA ARG A 388 15.80 12.22 5.33
C ARG A 388 16.31 10.82 5.71
N SER A 389 15.52 10.04 6.45
CA SER A 389 15.85 8.66 6.80
C SER A 389 15.90 7.75 5.57
N SER A 390 15.01 7.97 4.60
CA SER A 390 15.05 7.25 3.31
C SER A 390 16.35 7.50 2.55
N ILE A 391 16.87 8.73 2.57
CA ILE A 391 18.16 9.06 1.94
C ILE A 391 19.32 8.42 2.70
N ARG A 392 19.37 8.58 4.04
CA ARG A 392 20.54 8.22 4.86
C ARG A 392 20.58 6.73 5.21
N ASN A 393 19.43 6.18 5.60
CA ASN A 393 19.32 4.85 6.20
C ASN A 393 18.78 3.81 5.24
N TRP A 394 17.82 4.18 4.37
CA TRP A 394 17.36 3.29 3.29
C TRP A 394 18.26 3.38 2.05
N GLU A 395 19.03 4.45 1.93
CA GLU A 395 19.97 4.73 0.82
C GLU A 395 19.28 4.71 -0.54
N THR A 396 18.17 5.42 -0.63
CA THR A 396 17.41 5.65 -1.86
C THR A 396 17.48 7.13 -2.24
N GLY A 397 17.04 7.45 -3.45
CA GLY A 397 17.12 8.75 -4.06
C GLY A 397 18.16 8.79 -5.19
N SER A 398 17.70 9.18 -6.39
CA SER A 398 18.63 9.66 -7.42
C SER A 398 19.08 11.09 -7.07
N PRO A 399 20.15 11.60 -7.68
CA PRO A 399 20.55 13.01 -7.47
C PRO A 399 19.40 13.99 -7.71
N GLU A 400 18.55 13.70 -8.70
CA GLU A 400 17.41 14.52 -9.07
C GLU A 400 16.31 14.49 -7.98
N LEU A 401 15.98 13.32 -7.45
CA LEU A 401 15.00 13.21 -6.36
C LEU A 401 15.52 13.83 -5.07
N ILE A 402 16.80 13.64 -4.75
CA ILE A 402 17.43 14.27 -3.59
C ILE A 402 17.37 15.79 -3.73
N LYS A 403 17.63 16.32 -4.94
CA LYS A 403 17.55 17.78 -5.18
C LYS A 403 16.13 18.30 -5.04
N LEU A 404 15.12 17.62 -5.54
CA LEU A 404 13.71 17.98 -5.32
C LEU A 404 13.39 18.01 -3.82
N TYR A 405 13.79 16.97 -3.09
CA TYR A 405 13.60 16.91 -1.64
C TYR A 405 14.29 18.08 -0.92
N GLU A 406 15.53 18.41 -1.28
CA GLU A 406 16.25 19.56 -0.72
C GLU A 406 15.52 20.88 -0.98
N ILE A 407 15.06 21.11 -2.21
CA ILE A 407 14.30 22.32 -2.55
C ILE A 407 13.02 22.38 -1.71
N MET A 408 12.27 21.28 -1.60
CA MET A 408 11.05 21.22 -0.80
C MET A 408 11.30 21.60 0.67
N THR A 409 12.40 21.12 1.28
CA THR A 409 12.73 21.41 2.67
C THR A 409 13.10 22.87 2.95
N HIS A 410 13.35 23.67 1.90
CA HIS A 410 13.72 25.10 1.97
C HIS A 410 12.70 26.00 1.24
N THR A 411 11.48 25.51 1.06
CA THR A 411 10.42 26.27 0.39
C THR A 411 9.28 26.54 1.37
N ASP A 412 9.04 27.83 1.63
CA ASP A 412 7.94 28.27 2.50
C ASP A 412 6.60 27.80 1.93
N GLY A 413 5.66 27.45 2.80
CA GLY A 413 4.35 26.94 2.43
C GLY A 413 4.32 25.43 2.21
N ILE A 414 5.44 24.72 2.23
CA ILE A 414 5.47 23.25 2.23
C ILE A 414 5.51 22.76 3.67
N TYR A 415 4.43 22.12 4.13
CA TYR A 415 4.36 21.53 5.46
C TYR A 415 5.30 20.33 5.60
N GLY A 416 5.38 19.48 4.56
CA GLY A 416 6.23 18.30 4.55
C GLY A 416 6.23 17.58 3.22
N GLY A 417 7.14 16.61 3.07
CA GLY A 417 7.24 15.86 1.84
C GLY A 417 8.41 14.89 1.82
N ARG A 418 8.38 14.00 0.83
CA ARG A 418 9.40 12.97 0.65
C ARG A 418 9.33 12.34 -0.74
N PHE A 419 10.22 11.39 -1.03
CA PHE A 419 10.09 10.54 -2.20
C PHE A 419 8.81 9.72 -2.12
N SER A 420 8.18 9.47 -3.26
CA SER A 420 7.06 8.54 -3.38
C SER A 420 7.51 7.22 -4.02
N GLY A 421 6.90 6.11 -3.57
CA GLY A 421 7.23 4.75 -4.01
C GLY A 421 8.61 4.29 -3.58
N ALA A 422 9.29 3.47 -4.41
CA ALA A 422 10.60 2.90 -4.09
C ALA A 422 11.73 3.94 -3.97
N GLY A 423 11.52 5.17 -4.43
CA GLY A 423 12.44 6.28 -4.26
C GLY A 423 13.72 6.25 -5.10
N PHE A 424 13.83 5.37 -6.11
CA PHE A 424 15.01 5.34 -6.98
C PHE A 424 14.92 6.29 -8.16
N LYS A 425 13.72 6.56 -8.66
CA LYS A 425 13.35 7.49 -9.73
C LYS A 425 11.87 7.83 -9.57
N GLY A 426 11.34 8.72 -10.41
CA GLY A 426 9.92 9.07 -10.43
C GLY A 426 9.67 10.41 -9.77
N CYS A 427 9.01 10.45 -8.63
CA CYS A 427 8.51 11.69 -8.06
C CYS A 427 8.79 11.85 -6.55
N CYS A 428 8.66 13.09 -6.11
CA CYS A 428 8.44 13.46 -4.71
C CYS A 428 6.97 13.85 -4.52
N MET A 429 6.45 13.66 -3.30
CA MET A 429 5.17 14.20 -2.85
C MET A 429 5.41 15.27 -1.82
N ALA A 430 4.53 16.26 -1.78
CA ALA A 430 4.52 17.30 -0.75
C ALA A 430 3.09 17.58 -0.29
N LEU A 431 2.94 17.96 0.98
CA LEU A 431 1.75 18.60 1.53
C LEU A 431 2.03 20.09 1.62
N ILE A 432 1.20 20.89 0.99
CA ILE A 432 1.43 22.35 0.87
C ILE A 432 0.25 23.15 1.42
N ASP A 433 0.52 24.38 1.83
CA ASP A 433 -0.51 25.38 2.06
C ASP A 433 -0.99 25.94 0.70
N PRO A 434 -2.29 25.84 0.35
CA PRO A 434 -2.83 26.31 -0.91
C PRO A 434 -2.55 27.79 -1.22
N ILE A 435 -2.37 28.62 -0.17
CA ILE A 435 -2.07 30.05 -0.34
C ILE A 435 -0.73 30.26 -1.07
N TYR A 436 0.20 29.33 -0.91
CA TYR A 436 1.53 29.39 -1.51
C TYR A 436 1.68 28.56 -2.78
N GLU A 437 0.60 27.92 -3.29
CA GLU A 437 0.65 26.99 -4.41
C GLU A 437 1.49 27.52 -5.59
N GLN A 438 1.09 28.65 -6.14
CA GLN A 438 1.77 29.23 -7.32
C GLN A 438 3.27 29.51 -7.05
N LEU A 439 3.58 30.06 -5.89
CA LEU A 439 4.96 30.40 -5.51
C LEU A 439 5.81 29.14 -5.33
N ILE A 440 5.24 28.08 -4.75
CA ILE A 440 5.90 26.78 -4.58
C ILE A 440 6.20 26.15 -5.95
N LEU A 441 5.21 26.08 -6.83
CA LEU A 441 5.37 25.48 -8.15
C LEU A 441 6.48 26.22 -8.95
N GLU A 442 6.45 27.55 -9.01
CA GLU A 442 7.43 28.35 -9.72
C GLU A 442 8.83 28.23 -9.11
N LYS A 443 8.95 28.24 -7.78
CA LYS A 443 10.24 28.12 -7.10
C LYS A 443 10.86 26.74 -7.33
N VAL A 444 10.09 25.68 -7.12
CA VAL A 444 10.59 24.30 -7.28
C VAL A 444 11.03 24.05 -8.72
N GLU A 445 10.22 24.44 -9.72
CA GLU A 445 10.56 24.30 -11.12
C GLU A 445 11.85 25.05 -11.48
N ARG A 446 11.94 26.33 -11.13
CA ARG A 446 13.10 27.18 -11.41
C ARG A 446 14.38 26.61 -10.82
N GLU A 447 14.38 26.27 -9.52
CA GLU A 447 15.56 25.77 -8.83
C GLU A 447 15.96 24.37 -9.30
N TYR A 448 14.97 23.53 -9.57
CA TYR A 448 15.20 22.17 -10.09
C TYR A 448 15.77 22.18 -11.49
N LEU A 449 15.18 22.92 -12.41
CA LEU A 449 15.65 23.02 -13.80
C LEU A 449 16.97 23.80 -13.90
N SER A 450 17.26 24.70 -12.97
CA SER A 450 18.61 25.31 -12.86
C SER A 450 19.68 24.26 -12.54
N ALA A 451 19.35 23.30 -11.65
CA ALA A 451 20.26 22.21 -11.30
C ALA A 451 20.35 21.13 -12.42
N PHE A 452 19.25 20.87 -13.12
CA PHE A 452 19.13 19.84 -14.15
C PHE A 452 18.51 20.39 -15.46
N PRO A 453 19.19 21.26 -16.22
CA PRO A 453 18.62 21.87 -17.43
C PRO A 453 18.15 20.88 -18.51
N LYS A 454 18.76 19.68 -18.55
CA LYS A 454 18.39 18.61 -19.50
C LYS A 454 17.02 17.98 -19.22
N LEU A 455 16.41 18.27 -18.09
CA LEU A 455 15.08 17.81 -17.72
C LEU A 455 13.98 18.83 -18.04
N ASN A 456 14.32 19.94 -18.65
CA ASN A 456 13.33 20.87 -19.21
C ASN A 456 12.42 20.13 -20.22
N GLY A 457 11.11 20.31 -20.07
CA GLY A 457 10.08 19.60 -20.84
C GLY A 457 9.83 18.13 -20.42
N LYS A 458 10.55 17.64 -19.40
CA LYS A 458 10.32 16.31 -18.80
C LYS A 458 9.86 16.40 -17.35
N TYR A 459 10.32 17.41 -16.61
CA TYR A 459 9.80 17.72 -15.28
C TYR A 459 8.34 18.15 -15.37
N SER A 460 7.53 17.77 -14.38
CA SER A 460 6.17 18.28 -14.22
C SER A 460 5.76 18.28 -12.75
N ALA A 461 4.85 19.18 -12.40
CA ALA A 461 4.23 19.25 -11.09
C ALA A 461 2.71 19.15 -11.22
N HIS A 462 2.06 18.44 -10.32
CA HIS A 462 0.62 18.18 -10.37
C HIS A 462 0.01 18.36 -8.99
N ILE A 463 -1.01 19.22 -8.91
CA ILE A 463 -1.87 19.35 -7.74
C ILE A 463 -2.84 18.17 -7.73
N CYS A 464 -2.97 17.55 -6.58
CA CYS A 464 -3.83 16.40 -6.35
C CYS A 464 -4.60 16.57 -5.04
N HIS A 465 -5.69 15.85 -4.91
CA HIS A 465 -6.52 15.81 -3.71
C HIS A 465 -6.69 14.37 -3.23
N SER A 466 -7.04 14.20 -1.97
CA SER A 466 -7.41 12.88 -1.44
C SER A 466 -8.64 12.31 -2.16
N ALA A 467 -8.67 11.00 -2.33
CA ALA A 467 -9.73 10.32 -3.07
C ALA A 467 -10.16 9.01 -2.40
N ASP A 468 -11.31 8.50 -2.85
CA ASP A 468 -11.73 7.14 -2.52
C ASP A 468 -10.89 6.10 -3.27
N GLY A 469 -10.80 4.89 -2.73
CA GLY A 469 -10.13 3.77 -3.37
C GLY A 469 -10.80 3.30 -4.66
N VAL A 470 -10.39 2.14 -5.14
CA VAL A 470 -10.86 1.51 -6.39
C VAL A 470 -12.39 1.45 -6.52
N HIS A 471 -12.91 1.75 -7.71
CA HIS A 471 -14.35 1.66 -8.03
C HIS A 471 -14.62 1.43 -9.51
N LEU A 472 -15.83 0.95 -9.84
CA LEU A 472 -16.35 0.88 -11.21
C LEU A 472 -17.18 2.14 -11.54
N ARG A 473 -17.21 2.50 -12.83
CA ARG A 473 -17.95 3.66 -13.35
C ARG A 473 -18.91 3.27 -14.46
#